data_d88020be9491a031f397a0d25d883fd8
#
_entry.id   d88020be9491a031f397a0d25d883fd8
#
_cell.length_a   1.000
_cell.length_b   1.000
_cell.length_c   1.000
_cell.angle_alpha   90.00
_cell.angle_beta   90.00
_cell.angle_gamma   90.00
#
_symmetry.space_group_name_H-M   'P 1'
#
loop_
_entity.id
_entity.type
_entity.pdbx_description
1 polymer ?
#
loop_
_entity_poly.entity_id
_entity_poly.type
_entity_poly.pdbx_seq_one_letter_code
_entity_poly.pdbx_strand_id
1 'polypeptide(L)'
;MIASPWNRRIERASELIPTFPSAAEMLRFYREIARFQKSIYEEQPPQVSDALRRLPALLALVKQIGPADLARKAEESGFLERWLLQPFYEYRASQRPVELGGEKAACPFCGERPQVGVLRGEGDGAKRSLICSLCSTEWDFRRLLCPSCGEEAPEKLPVYLAEEIPYIRVEACDTCHTYIKAVDLSKNGLAVPLVDELATVSLSLWAQEHEYTKLQVNLLGM
;
A
#
# COMPACT_ATOMS: atom_id res chain seq x y z
N MET A 1 4.41 -23.16 10.60
CA MET A 1 3.87 -21.81 10.92
C MET A 1 4.09 -20.95 9.69
N ILE A 2 3.02 -20.41 9.11
CA ILE A 2 3.11 -19.44 8.00
C ILE A 2 3.76 -18.18 8.59
N ALA A 3 4.87 -17.73 7.99
CA ALA A 3 5.53 -16.51 8.45
C ALA A 3 4.55 -15.33 8.39
N SER A 4 4.52 -14.52 9.44
CA SER A 4 3.66 -13.33 9.49
C SER A 4 3.97 -12.42 8.29
N PRO A 5 2.96 -11.91 7.55
CA PRO A 5 3.19 -10.99 6.44
C PRO A 5 3.93 -9.72 6.87
N TRP A 6 3.84 -9.38 8.16
CA TRP A 6 4.53 -8.25 8.77
C TRP A 6 6.05 -8.43 8.84
N ASN A 7 6.55 -9.66 9.04
CA ASN A 7 7.99 -9.93 9.02
C ASN A 7 8.59 -9.53 7.67
N ARG A 8 7.98 -9.97 6.58
CA ARG A 8 8.48 -9.66 5.24
C ARG A 8 8.44 -8.15 4.92
N ARG A 9 7.43 -7.42 5.43
CA ARG A 9 7.37 -5.95 5.29
C ARG A 9 8.52 -5.26 6.05
N ILE A 10 8.80 -5.69 7.28
CA ILE A 10 9.88 -5.14 8.12
C ILE A 10 11.26 -5.41 7.48
N GLU A 11 11.47 -6.62 7.01
CA GLU A 11 12.70 -7.02 6.29
C GLU A 11 12.87 -6.19 5.02
N ARG A 12 11.81 -6.13 4.19
CA ARG A 12 11.83 -5.39 2.93
C ARG A 12 12.10 -3.90 3.14
N ALA A 13 11.49 -3.28 4.12
CA ALA A 13 11.79 -1.88 4.46
C ALA A 13 13.26 -1.68 4.80
N SER A 14 13.88 -2.63 5.54
CA SER A 14 15.30 -2.58 5.88
C SER A 14 16.21 -2.77 4.65
N GLU A 15 15.84 -3.66 3.72
CA GLU A 15 16.55 -3.89 2.45
C GLU A 15 16.55 -2.64 1.56
N LEU A 16 15.44 -1.89 1.56
CA LEU A 16 15.26 -0.73 0.67
C LEU A 16 15.91 0.57 1.19
N ILE A 17 16.20 0.68 2.48
CA ILE A 17 16.84 1.87 3.07
C ILE A 17 18.12 2.29 2.33
N PRO A 18 19.10 1.40 2.07
CA PRO A 18 20.31 1.77 1.33
C PRO A 18 20.06 2.00 -0.16
N THR A 19 19.03 1.37 -0.74
CA THR A 19 18.73 1.45 -2.18
C THR A 19 18.00 2.75 -2.54
N PHE A 20 17.17 3.28 -1.61
CA PHE A 20 16.35 4.48 -1.80
C PHE A 20 16.69 5.54 -0.75
N PRO A 21 17.82 6.27 -0.88
CA PRO A 21 18.25 7.27 0.10
C PRO A 21 17.20 8.38 0.34
N SER A 22 16.48 8.80 -0.70
CA SER A 22 15.41 9.81 -0.60
C SER A 22 14.21 9.37 0.23
N ALA A 23 13.99 8.05 0.35
CA ALA A 23 12.92 7.47 1.15
C ALA A 23 13.42 6.85 2.47
N ALA A 24 14.73 6.95 2.77
CA ALA A 24 15.35 6.21 3.86
C ALA A 24 14.77 6.54 5.24
N GLU A 25 14.50 7.82 5.52
CA GLU A 25 13.90 8.26 6.79
C GLU A 25 12.50 7.66 6.95
N MET A 26 11.69 7.76 5.92
CA MET A 26 10.35 7.25 5.87
C MET A 26 10.28 5.72 5.98
N LEU A 27 11.22 5.00 5.34
CA LEU A 27 11.32 3.54 5.45
C LEU A 27 11.74 3.11 6.87
N ARG A 28 12.63 3.86 7.54
CA ARG A 28 12.96 3.62 8.95
C ARG A 28 11.74 3.82 9.84
N PHE A 29 11.01 4.90 9.64
CA PHE A 29 9.78 5.18 10.37
C PHE A 29 8.72 4.09 10.12
N TYR A 30 8.44 3.77 8.86
CA TYR A 30 7.50 2.70 8.49
C TYR A 30 7.85 1.37 9.16
N ARG A 31 9.14 1.02 9.20
CA ARG A 31 9.61 -0.22 9.82
C ARG A 31 9.21 -0.30 11.30
N GLU A 32 9.33 0.79 12.05
CA GLU A 32 8.93 0.82 13.47
C GLU A 32 7.40 0.73 13.63
N ILE A 33 6.66 1.42 12.76
CA ILE A 33 5.20 1.27 12.72
C ILE A 33 4.79 -0.15 12.37
N ALA A 34 5.44 -0.79 11.39
CA ALA A 34 5.17 -2.18 11.03
C ALA A 34 5.47 -3.17 12.18
N ARG A 35 6.49 -2.90 12.99
CA ARG A 35 6.77 -3.67 14.23
C ARG A 35 5.66 -3.51 15.26
N PHE A 36 5.17 -2.29 15.46
CA PHE A 36 4.05 -2.02 16.34
C PHE A 36 2.78 -2.73 15.85
N GLN A 37 2.46 -2.64 14.57
CA GLN A 37 1.31 -3.30 13.96
C GLN A 37 1.43 -4.84 14.02
N LYS A 38 2.64 -5.38 13.82
CA LYS A 38 2.91 -6.81 13.98
C LYS A 38 2.53 -7.30 15.37
N SER A 39 2.85 -6.55 16.44
CA SER A 39 2.51 -6.94 17.81
C SER A 39 1.00 -7.06 18.05
N ILE A 40 0.19 -6.26 17.32
CA ILE A 40 -1.28 -6.37 17.35
C ILE A 40 -1.73 -7.60 16.56
N TYR A 41 -1.17 -7.82 15.37
CA TYR A 41 -1.52 -8.94 14.51
C TYR A 41 -1.27 -10.30 15.16
N GLU A 42 -0.21 -10.40 15.97
CA GLU A 42 0.21 -11.64 16.63
C GLU A 42 -0.62 -12.00 17.88
N GLU A 43 -1.48 -11.12 18.37
CA GLU A 43 -2.46 -11.40 19.44
C GLU A 43 -3.68 -12.19 18.96
N GLN A 44 -3.51 -13.23 18.21
CA GLN A 44 -4.56 -13.95 17.48
C GLN A 44 -5.64 -14.58 18.39
N PRO A 45 -6.94 -14.28 18.15
CA PRO A 45 -7.49 -13.29 17.21
C PRO A 45 -7.37 -11.85 17.75
N PRO A 46 -6.83 -10.90 16.99
CA PRO A 46 -6.74 -9.51 17.44
C PRO A 46 -8.15 -8.93 17.65
N GLN A 47 -8.29 -8.10 18.68
CA GLN A 47 -9.56 -7.43 19.02
C GLN A 47 -9.46 -5.94 18.72
N VAL A 48 -10.52 -5.36 18.18
CA VAL A 48 -10.59 -3.91 17.88
C VAL A 48 -10.39 -3.08 19.14
N SER A 49 -11.05 -3.47 20.24
CA SER A 49 -10.94 -2.76 21.53
C SER A 49 -9.50 -2.73 22.05
N ASP A 50 -8.78 -3.82 21.92
CA ASP A 50 -7.40 -3.94 22.41
C ASP A 50 -6.44 -3.17 21.53
N ALA A 51 -6.63 -3.19 20.21
CA ALA A 51 -5.89 -2.37 19.28
C ALA A 51 -6.09 -0.86 19.58
N LEU A 52 -7.33 -0.41 19.75
CA LEU A 52 -7.63 1.01 20.02
C LEU A 52 -7.09 1.49 21.38
N ARG A 53 -7.01 0.63 22.39
CA ARG A 53 -6.35 0.99 23.66
C ARG A 53 -4.87 1.32 23.50
N ARG A 54 -4.24 0.92 22.41
CA ARG A 54 -2.82 1.23 22.11
C ARG A 54 -2.63 2.58 21.43
N LEU A 55 -3.70 3.35 21.18
CA LEU A 55 -3.63 4.66 20.51
C LEU A 55 -2.63 5.62 21.22
N PRO A 56 -2.62 5.77 22.57
CA PRO A 56 -1.64 6.64 23.22
C PRO A 56 -0.19 6.21 22.99
N ALA A 57 0.07 4.89 22.94
CA ALA A 57 1.41 4.37 22.70
C ALA A 57 1.84 4.59 21.24
N LEU A 58 0.94 4.41 20.29
CA LEU A 58 1.21 4.70 18.88
C LEU A 58 1.46 6.20 18.67
N LEU A 59 0.66 7.07 19.27
CA LEU A 59 0.83 8.51 19.20
C LEU A 59 2.20 8.93 19.76
N ALA A 60 2.60 8.37 20.91
CA ALA A 60 3.91 8.64 21.51
C ALA A 60 5.05 8.21 20.56
N LEU A 61 4.94 7.03 19.96
CA LEU A 61 5.92 6.54 18.98
C LEU A 61 6.01 7.48 17.76
N VAL A 62 4.88 7.89 17.19
CA VAL A 62 4.84 8.80 16.05
C VAL A 62 5.46 10.16 16.39
N LYS A 63 5.20 10.71 17.57
CA LYS A 63 5.81 11.97 18.05
C LYS A 63 7.31 11.86 18.27
N GLN A 64 7.78 10.69 18.69
CA GLN A 64 9.20 10.46 19.00
C GLN A 64 10.06 10.29 17.75
N ILE A 65 9.57 9.56 16.75
CA ILE A 65 10.39 9.14 15.61
C ILE A 65 9.80 9.51 14.24
N GLY A 66 8.58 10.03 14.21
CA GLY A 66 7.91 10.39 12.96
C GLY A 66 8.34 11.74 12.39
N PRO A 67 8.19 11.94 11.07
CA PRO A 67 8.32 13.25 10.46
C PRO A 67 7.39 14.28 11.12
N ALA A 68 7.85 15.53 11.25
CA ALA A 68 7.13 16.59 11.98
C ALA A 68 5.69 16.83 11.46
N ASP A 69 5.50 16.79 10.14
CA ASP A 69 4.16 16.95 9.53
C ASP A 69 3.23 15.79 9.85
N LEU A 70 3.78 14.58 9.93
CA LEU A 70 3.02 13.39 10.28
C LEU A 70 2.66 13.38 11.77
N ALA A 71 3.59 13.79 12.63
CA ALA A 71 3.34 13.94 14.06
C ALA A 71 2.22 14.95 14.35
N ARG A 72 2.10 16.00 13.54
CA ARG A 72 1.01 16.97 13.59
C ARG A 72 -0.33 16.37 13.16
N LYS A 73 -0.36 15.66 12.03
CA LYS A 73 -1.56 14.94 11.53
C LYS A 73 -2.00 13.83 12.47
N ALA A 74 -1.09 13.23 13.23
CA ALA A 74 -1.38 12.17 14.18
C ALA A 74 -2.33 12.60 15.33
N GLU A 75 -2.48 13.90 15.55
CA GLU A 75 -3.42 14.45 16.53
C GLU A 75 -4.86 14.59 15.96
N GLU A 76 -5.02 14.45 14.65
CA GLU A 76 -6.33 14.47 14.02
C GLU A 76 -7.06 13.14 14.31
N SER A 77 -8.33 13.23 14.68
CA SER A 77 -9.17 12.07 14.95
C SER A 77 -9.29 11.16 13.71
N GLY A 78 -9.18 9.87 13.90
CA GLY A 78 -9.31 8.84 12.86
C GLY A 78 -8.04 8.54 12.07
N PHE A 79 -6.98 9.36 12.17
CA PHE A 79 -5.77 9.16 11.38
C PHE A 79 -4.97 7.94 11.87
N LEU A 80 -4.63 7.87 13.16
CA LEU A 80 -3.88 6.75 13.72
C LEU A 80 -4.73 5.51 13.98
N GLU A 81 -6.03 5.67 14.18
CA GLU A 81 -6.95 4.54 14.37
C GLU A 81 -6.92 3.59 13.17
N ARG A 82 -6.80 4.14 11.95
CA ARG A 82 -6.66 3.32 10.74
C ARG A 82 -5.42 2.42 10.80
N TRP A 83 -4.30 2.90 11.35
CA TRP A 83 -3.07 2.09 11.50
C TRP A 83 -3.24 0.97 12.53
N LEU A 84 -3.98 1.23 13.61
CA LEU A 84 -4.30 0.23 14.64
C LEU A 84 -5.27 -0.84 14.12
N LEU A 85 -6.19 -0.45 13.26
CA LEU A 85 -7.22 -1.35 12.72
C LEU A 85 -6.71 -2.21 11.56
N GLN A 86 -5.67 -1.79 10.84
CA GLN A 86 -5.12 -2.55 9.71
C GLN A 86 -4.76 -4.00 10.08
N PRO A 87 -4.01 -4.29 11.15
CA PRO A 87 -3.69 -5.67 11.55
C PRO A 87 -4.93 -6.53 11.82
N PHE A 88 -5.96 -5.94 12.41
CA PHE A 88 -7.23 -6.62 12.66
C PHE A 88 -7.92 -6.98 11.34
N TYR A 89 -8.05 -6.03 10.40
CA TYR A 89 -8.69 -6.29 9.12
C TYR A 89 -7.89 -7.27 8.26
N GLU A 90 -6.56 -7.21 8.28
CA GLU A 90 -5.71 -8.18 7.59
C GLU A 90 -5.87 -9.60 8.17
N TYR A 91 -5.92 -9.73 9.49
CA TYR A 91 -6.20 -11.02 10.12
C TYR A 91 -7.57 -11.56 9.70
N ARG A 92 -8.60 -10.72 9.74
CA ARG A 92 -9.96 -11.13 9.34
C ARG A 92 -10.03 -11.53 7.86
N ALA A 93 -9.33 -10.81 7.00
CA ALA A 93 -9.25 -11.13 5.57
C ALA A 93 -8.54 -12.48 5.35
N SER A 94 -7.48 -12.77 6.08
CA SER A 94 -6.74 -14.04 5.98
C SER A 94 -7.56 -15.27 6.39
N GLN A 95 -8.62 -15.08 7.19
CA GLN A 95 -9.50 -16.17 7.65
C GLN A 95 -10.65 -16.48 6.70
N ARG A 96 -10.85 -15.67 5.66
CA ARG A 96 -11.97 -15.84 4.72
C ARG A 96 -11.45 -15.91 3.30
N PRO A 97 -11.69 -17.03 2.57
CA PRO A 97 -11.50 -17.03 1.14
C PRO A 97 -12.49 -16.01 0.54
N VAL A 98 -11.97 -15.00 -0.12
CA VAL A 98 -12.76 -14.05 -0.90
C VAL A 98 -12.79 -14.58 -2.32
N GLU A 99 -13.98 -14.62 -2.95
CA GLU A 99 -14.05 -14.80 -4.39
C GLU A 99 -13.36 -13.59 -5.06
N LEU A 100 -12.17 -13.84 -5.57
CA LEU A 100 -11.25 -12.80 -6.05
C LEU A 100 -11.58 -12.33 -7.47
N GLY A 101 -12.74 -12.66 -8.00
CA GLY A 101 -13.15 -12.29 -9.35
C GLY A 101 -14.00 -11.02 -9.39
N GLY A 102 -13.69 -10.15 -10.33
CA GLY A 102 -14.56 -9.05 -10.70
C GLY A 102 -13.85 -7.73 -11.01
N GLU A 103 -14.55 -6.85 -11.73
CA GLU A 103 -14.08 -5.52 -12.13
C GLU A 103 -14.39 -4.45 -11.05
N LYS A 104 -14.54 -4.87 -9.79
CA LYS A 104 -14.86 -3.94 -8.70
C LYS A 104 -13.63 -3.14 -8.33
N ALA A 105 -13.74 -1.82 -8.40
CA ALA A 105 -12.69 -0.89 -7.98
C ALA A 105 -12.46 -0.91 -6.45
N ALA A 106 -13.49 -1.24 -5.68
CA ALA A 106 -13.43 -1.36 -4.22
C ALA A 106 -13.09 -2.78 -3.78
N CYS A 107 -12.40 -2.89 -2.65
CA CYS A 107 -12.01 -4.17 -2.05
C CYS A 107 -13.23 -5.08 -1.80
N PRO A 108 -13.24 -6.32 -2.29
CA PRO A 108 -14.38 -7.23 -2.11
C PRO A 108 -14.58 -7.66 -0.66
N PHE A 109 -13.59 -7.48 0.21
CA PHE A 109 -13.68 -7.85 1.63
C PHE A 109 -14.15 -6.69 2.52
N CYS A 110 -13.53 -5.50 2.42
CA CYS A 110 -13.80 -4.39 3.34
C CYS A 110 -14.38 -3.14 2.68
N GLY A 111 -14.48 -3.09 1.35
CA GLY A 111 -15.03 -1.94 0.61
C GLY A 111 -14.05 -0.77 0.40
N GLU A 112 -12.85 -0.81 0.96
CA GLU A 112 -11.85 0.25 0.82
C GLU A 112 -11.23 0.30 -0.57
N ARG A 113 -10.63 1.45 -0.91
CA ARG A 113 -9.93 1.64 -2.18
C ARG A 113 -8.60 0.90 -2.22
N PRO A 114 -8.10 0.51 -3.41
CA PRO A 114 -6.76 -0.06 -3.55
C PRO A 114 -5.68 1.00 -3.35
N GLN A 115 -4.57 0.59 -2.72
CA GLN A 115 -3.37 1.40 -2.54
C GLN A 115 -2.35 1.19 -3.66
N VAL A 116 -2.21 -0.05 -4.14
CA VAL A 116 -1.18 -0.44 -5.09
C VAL A 116 -1.70 -1.52 -6.04
N GLY A 117 -1.29 -1.46 -7.29
CA GLY A 117 -1.46 -2.52 -8.27
C GLY A 117 -0.31 -3.53 -8.21
N VAL A 118 -0.57 -4.74 -8.66
CA VAL A 118 0.43 -5.80 -8.78
C VAL A 118 0.31 -6.47 -10.14
N LEU A 119 1.46 -6.78 -10.73
CA LEU A 119 1.55 -7.58 -11.94
C LEU A 119 2.29 -8.87 -11.63
N ARG A 120 1.70 -9.97 -12.08
CA ARG A 120 2.30 -11.32 -11.98
C ARG A 120 2.38 -11.92 -13.37
N GLY A 121 3.48 -12.61 -13.65
CA GLY A 121 3.58 -13.37 -14.90
C GLY A 121 2.47 -14.42 -14.99
N GLU A 122 1.78 -14.46 -16.14
CA GLU A 122 0.76 -15.46 -16.45
C GLU A 122 0.88 -15.82 -17.95
N GLY A 123 1.34 -17.03 -18.24
CA GLY A 123 1.66 -17.42 -19.63
C GLY A 123 2.66 -16.44 -20.24
N ASP A 124 2.37 -16.00 -21.47
CA ASP A 124 3.19 -15.01 -22.20
C ASP A 124 2.89 -13.54 -21.80
N GLY A 125 2.06 -13.31 -20.79
CA GLY A 125 1.63 -12.00 -20.36
C GLY A 125 1.79 -11.76 -18.87
N ALA A 126 1.06 -10.75 -18.36
CA ALA A 126 0.98 -10.47 -16.93
C ALA A 126 -0.47 -10.23 -16.52
N LYS A 127 -0.89 -10.90 -15.47
CA LYS A 127 -2.13 -10.66 -14.76
C LYS A 127 -1.98 -9.45 -13.86
N ARG A 128 -3.00 -8.59 -13.85
CA ARG A 128 -3.07 -7.44 -12.93
C ARG A 128 -4.01 -7.75 -11.78
N SER A 129 -3.60 -7.40 -10.58
CA SER A 129 -4.41 -7.37 -9.37
C SER A 129 -4.24 -6.04 -8.63
N LEU A 130 -5.13 -5.78 -7.69
CA LEU A 130 -5.10 -4.62 -6.80
C LEU A 130 -4.98 -5.10 -5.35
N ILE A 131 -4.27 -4.32 -4.52
CA ILE A 131 -4.15 -4.58 -3.07
C ILE A 131 -4.86 -3.48 -2.31
N CYS A 132 -5.73 -3.89 -1.39
CA CYS A 132 -6.50 -3.02 -0.51
C CYS A 132 -5.60 -2.19 0.42
N SER A 133 -5.94 -0.92 0.60
CA SER A 133 -5.23 0.00 1.49
C SER A 133 -5.42 -0.29 2.99
N LEU A 134 -6.43 -1.07 3.37
CA LEU A 134 -6.72 -1.39 4.77
C LEU A 134 -6.44 -2.84 5.12
N CYS A 135 -7.07 -3.79 4.43
CA CYS A 135 -7.00 -5.20 4.80
C CYS A 135 -5.99 -6.01 3.98
N SER A 136 -5.27 -5.36 3.06
CA SER A 136 -4.28 -5.97 2.17
C SER A 136 -4.80 -7.17 1.35
N THR A 137 -6.13 -7.34 1.25
CA THR A 137 -6.72 -8.29 0.30
C THR A 137 -6.26 -7.93 -1.10
N GLU A 138 -5.74 -8.92 -1.82
CA GLU A 138 -5.43 -8.82 -3.24
C GLU A 138 -6.59 -9.41 -4.05
N TRP A 139 -7.00 -8.72 -5.14
CA TRP A 139 -8.03 -9.21 -6.05
C TRP A 139 -7.71 -8.89 -7.50
N ASP A 140 -8.20 -9.73 -8.40
CA ASP A 140 -8.01 -9.57 -9.84
C ASP A 140 -8.69 -8.31 -10.35
N PHE A 141 -7.99 -7.59 -11.23
CA PHE A 141 -8.52 -6.38 -11.82
C PHE A 141 -8.00 -6.22 -13.25
N ARG A 142 -8.89 -5.81 -14.16
CA ARG A 142 -8.59 -5.68 -15.59
C ARG A 142 -7.46 -4.66 -15.84
N ARG A 143 -6.57 -4.97 -16.78
CA ARG A 143 -5.39 -4.13 -17.07
C ARG A 143 -5.75 -2.77 -17.67
N LEU A 144 -6.69 -2.73 -18.59
CA LEU A 144 -7.17 -1.52 -19.25
C LEU A 144 -8.50 -1.10 -18.61
N LEU A 145 -8.42 -0.69 -17.35
CA LEU A 145 -9.56 -0.15 -16.61
C LEU A 145 -9.03 0.75 -15.50
N CYS A 146 -9.52 1.97 -15.46
CA CYS A 146 -9.21 2.89 -14.37
C CYS A 146 -9.95 2.50 -13.09
N PRO A 147 -9.26 2.25 -11.97
CA PRO A 147 -9.92 1.89 -10.70
C PRO A 147 -10.58 3.09 -10.01
N SER A 148 -10.51 4.30 -10.57
CA SER A 148 -11.16 5.50 -10.05
C SER A 148 -12.47 5.79 -10.76
N CYS A 149 -12.44 5.95 -12.09
CA CYS A 149 -13.58 6.41 -12.87
C CYS A 149 -14.15 5.38 -13.86
N GLY A 150 -13.48 4.23 -14.03
CA GLY A 150 -13.93 3.20 -14.97
C GLY A 150 -13.56 3.47 -16.44
N GLU A 151 -12.63 4.41 -16.73
CA GLU A 151 -12.13 4.65 -18.06
C GLU A 151 -11.48 3.39 -18.65
N GLU A 152 -11.77 3.09 -19.92
CA GLU A 152 -11.30 1.89 -20.64
C GLU A 152 -10.51 2.19 -21.91
N ALA A 153 -10.54 3.45 -22.38
CA ALA A 153 -9.84 3.84 -23.59
C ALA A 153 -8.33 3.80 -23.37
N PRO A 154 -7.57 2.96 -24.08
CA PRO A 154 -6.14 2.77 -23.84
C PRO A 154 -5.32 4.06 -23.95
N GLU A 155 -5.71 4.97 -24.85
CA GLU A 155 -5.08 6.27 -25.06
C GLU A 155 -5.29 7.24 -23.89
N LYS A 156 -6.23 6.96 -22.99
CA LYS A 156 -6.51 7.70 -21.75
C LYS A 156 -5.90 7.08 -20.49
N LEU A 157 -5.21 5.96 -20.64
CA LEU A 157 -4.63 5.18 -19.57
C LEU A 157 -3.10 5.07 -19.75
N PRO A 158 -2.36 6.19 -19.70
CA PRO A 158 -0.92 6.14 -19.87
C PRO A 158 -0.22 5.40 -18.72
N VAL A 159 0.89 4.75 -19.08
CA VAL A 159 1.76 4.04 -18.13
C VAL A 159 3.17 4.61 -18.23
N TYR A 160 3.69 5.07 -17.11
CA TYR A 160 5.01 5.67 -17.02
C TYR A 160 5.97 4.75 -16.25
N LEU A 161 7.20 4.65 -16.75
CA LEU A 161 8.28 3.83 -16.19
C LEU A 161 9.51 4.73 -15.96
N ALA A 162 10.23 4.47 -14.89
CA ALA A 162 11.56 5.02 -14.66
C ALA A 162 12.60 3.92 -14.89
N GLU A 163 13.68 4.23 -15.62
CA GLU A 163 14.73 3.26 -15.95
C GLU A 163 15.42 2.73 -14.69
N GLU A 164 15.57 3.59 -13.67
CA GLU A 164 16.20 3.25 -12.39
C GLU A 164 15.35 2.32 -11.52
N ILE A 165 14.03 2.22 -11.81
CA ILE A 165 13.09 1.43 -11.01
C ILE A 165 12.17 0.63 -11.96
N PRO A 166 12.72 -0.27 -12.79
CA PRO A 166 12.00 -0.87 -13.92
C PRO A 166 10.86 -1.83 -13.51
N TYR A 167 10.78 -2.19 -12.23
CA TYR A 167 9.74 -3.07 -11.70
C TYR A 167 8.57 -2.32 -11.03
N ILE A 168 8.60 -0.97 -11.01
CA ILE A 168 7.47 -0.16 -10.54
C ILE A 168 7.09 0.82 -11.64
N ARG A 169 5.80 0.96 -11.86
CA ARG A 169 5.25 1.88 -12.84
C ARG A 169 4.13 2.73 -12.25
N VAL A 170 3.93 3.90 -12.82
CA VAL A 170 2.79 4.77 -12.54
C VAL A 170 1.74 4.48 -13.61
N GLU A 171 0.58 4.00 -13.21
CA GLU A 171 -0.60 3.82 -14.05
C GLU A 171 -1.52 5.01 -13.80
N ALA A 172 -1.66 5.89 -14.80
CA ALA A 172 -2.43 7.11 -14.69
C ALA A 172 -3.70 7.07 -15.55
N CYS A 173 -4.61 7.99 -15.30
CA CYS A 173 -5.83 8.17 -16.08
C CYS A 173 -6.02 9.64 -16.42
N ASP A 174 -5.99 9.98 -17.71
CA ASP A 174 -6.15 11.36 -18.20
C ASP A 174 -7.59 11.85 -18.10
N THR A 175 -8.55 10.95 -17.93
CA THR A 175 -9.97 11.32 -17.78
C THR A 175 -10.27 11.85 -16.38
N CYS A 176 -9.73 11.22 -15.32
CA CYS A 176 -10.02 11.64 -13.93
C CYS A 176 -8.80 12.19 -13.19
N HIS A 177 -7.64 12.28 -13.86
CA HIS A 177 -6.38 12.76 -13.29
C HIS A 177 -5.96 12.03 -12.01
N THR A 178 -6.27 10.72 -11.89
CA THR A 178 -5.79 9.89 -10.79
C THR A 178 -4.71 8.93 -11.27
N TYR A 179 -3.82 8.54 -10.34
CA TYR A 179 -2.84 7.49 -10.59
C TYR A 179 -2.81 6.46 -9.47
N ILE A 180 -2.32 5.28 -9.79
CA ILE A 180 -1.92 4.23 -8.88
C ILE A 180 -0.53 3.72 -9.28
N LYS A 181 0.32 3.40 -8.32
CA LYS A 181 1.58 2.69 -8.62
C LYS A 181 1.31 1.20 -8.72
N ALA A 182 1.97 0.52 -9.64
CA ALA A 182 1.89 -0.93 -9.77
C ALA A 182 3.29 -1.56 -9.71
N VAL A 183 3.41 -2.63 -8.93
CA VAL A 183 4.65 -3.40 -8.74
C VAL A 183 4.62 -4.65 -9.61
N ASP A 184 5.60 -4.79 -10.47
CA ASP A 184 5.77 -5.93 -11.37
C ASP A 184 6.63 -7.02 -10.72
N LEU A 185 5.95 -8.01 -10.16
CA LEU A 185 6.61 -9.14 -9.49
C LEU A 185 7.25 -10.14 -10.48
N SER A 186 6.97 -10.03 -11.78
CA SER A 186 7.70 -10.80 -12.80
C SER A 186 9.10 -10.25 -13.01
N LYS A 187 9.30 -8.94 -12.77
CA LYS A 187 10.61 -8.29 -12.87
C LYS A 187 11.37 -8.30 -11.53
N ASN A 188 10.68 -8.25 -10.42
CA ASN A 188 11.27 -8.33 -9.08
C ASN A 188 10.38 -9.15 -8.13
N GLY A 189 10.61 -10.46 -8.10
CA GLY A 189 9.87 -11.40 -7.25
C GLY A 189 10.11 -11.21 -5.74
N LEU A 190 11.14 -10.45 -5.35
CA LEU A 190 11.43 -10.15 -3.93
C LEU A 190 10.71 -8.90 -3.44
N ALA A 191 10.09 -8.11 -4.32
CA ALA A 191 9.38 -6.92 -3.93
C ALA A 191 8.17 -7.24 -3.04
N VAL A 192 7.90 -6.34 -2.11
CA VAL A 192 6.72 -6.35 -1.24
C VAL A 192 5.87 -5.13 -1.62
N PRO A 193 4.80 -5.29 -2.38
CA PRO A 193 4.12 -4.19 -3.07
C PRO A 193 3.82 -2.97 -2.20
N LEU A 194 3.32 -3.17 -0.97
CA LEU A 194 3.01 -2.09 -0.03
C LEU A 194 4.25 -1.32 0.45
N VAL A 195 5.41 -1.97 0.50
CA VAL A 195 6.67 -1.36 0.97
C VAL A 195 7.43 -0.73 -0.19
N ASP A 196 7.50 -1.41 -1.33
CA ASP A 196 8.15 -0.90 -2.54
C ASP A 196 7.40 0.30 -3.11
N GLU A 197 6.07 0.32 -2.98
CA GLU A 197 5.24 1.49 -3.27
C GLU A 197 5.66 2.70 -2.40
N LEU A 198 5.89 2.49 -1.12
CA LEU A 198 6.34 3.52 -0.19
C LEU A 198 7.76 4.02 -0.51
N ALA A 199 8.67 3.11 -0.83
CA ALA A 199 10.07 3.43 -1.14
C ALA A 199 10.22 4.34 -2.37
N THR A 200 9.26 4.31 -3.28
CA THR A 200 9.29 5.05 -4.56
C THR A 200 8.51 6.35 -4.51
N VAL A 201 8.78 7.16 -3.48
CA VAL A 201 8.17 8.49 -3.30
C VAL A 201 8.47 9.43 -4.48
N SER A 202 9.64 9.30 -5.11
CA SER A 202 10.01 10.08 -6.30
C SER A 202 9.00 9.94 -7.44
N LEU A 203 8.47 8.73 -7.66
CA LEU A 203 7.42 8.52 -8.65
C LEU A 203 6.09 9.19 -8.26
N SER A 204 5.82 9.31 -6.97
CA SER A 204 4.64 10.03 -6.48
C SER A 204 4.77 11.54 -6.67
N LEU A 205 5.96 12.10 -6.40
CA LEU A 205 6.25 13.51 -6.64
C LEU A 205 6.17 13.83 -8.14
N TRP A 206 6.79 13.00 -8.97
CA TRP A 206 6.70 13.14 -10.42
C TRP A 206 5.25 13.14 -10.91
N ALA A 207 4.41 12.22 -10.41
CA ALA A 207 3.00 12.16 -10.81
C ALA A 207 2.22 13.42 -10.37
N GLN A 208 2.51 13.97 -9.19
CA GLN A 208 1.92 15.22 -8.71
C GLN A 208 2.35 16.43 -9.56
N GLU A 209 3.63 16.50 -9.97
CA GLU A 209 4.13 17.55 -10.88
C GLU A 209 3.46 17.47 -12.26
N HIS A 210 2.96 16.29 -12.65
CA HIS A 210 2.18 16.08 -13.87
C HIS A 210 0.66 16.11 -13.64
N GLU A 211 0.20 16.75 -12.55
CA GLU A 211 -1.19 17.01 -12.21
C GLU A 211 -2.04 15.75 -11.93
N TYR A 212 -1.41 14.61 -11.62
CA TYR A 212 -2.12 13.42 -11.19
C TYR A 212 -2.24 13.36 -9.68
N THR A 213 -3.42 13.03 -9.20
CA THR A 213 -3.70 12.78 -7.77
C THR A 213 -3.68 11.28 -7.47
N LYS A 214 -3.04 10.88 -6.39
CA LYS A 214 -3.02 9.46 -6.00
C LYS A 214 -4.41 8.95 -5.68
N LEU A 215 -4.78 7.78 -6.21
CA LEU A 215 -6.09 7.16 -6.00
C LEU A 215 -6.40 6.92 -4.51
N GLN A 216 -5.43 6.43 -3.78
CA GLN A 216 -5.50 6.22 -2.34
C GLN A 216 -4.13 6.45 -1.72
N VAL A 217 -4.05 7.39 -0.80
CA VAL A 217 -2.83 7.61 -0.03
C VAL A 217 -2.52 6.38 0.85
N ASN A 218 -1.24 6.11 1.02
CA ASN A 218 -0.78 5.08 1.94
C ASN A 218 -0.96 5.50 3.42
N LEU A 219 -0.58 4.63 4.35
CA LEU A 219 -0.67 4.94 5.79
C LEU A 219 0.07 6.22 6.21
N LEU A 220 1.13 6.60 5.48
CA LEU A 220 1.90 7.80 5.79
C LEU A 220 1.31 9.08 5.15
N GLY A 221 0.14 8.97 4.50
CA GLY A 221 -0.56 10.11 3.91
C GLY A 221 0.00 10.58 2.57
N MET A 222 0.71 9.67 1.87
CA MET A 222 1.35 9.94 0.58
C MET A 222 0.77 9.07 -0.52
#